data_0b1090b6e9114af95472d615552d64f9
#
_entry.id   0b1090b6e9114af95472d615552d64f9
#
_cell.length_a   1.000
_cell.length_b   1.000
_cell.length_c   1.000
_cell.angle_alpha   90.00
_cell.angle_beta   90.00
_cell.angle_gamma   90.00
#
_symmetry.space_group_name_H-M   'P 1'
#
loop_
_entity.id
_entity.type
_entity.pdbx_description
1 polymer ?
#
loop_
_entity_poly.entity_id
_entity_poly.type
_entity_poly.pdbx_seq_one_letter_code
_entity_poly.pdbx_strand_id
1 'polypeptide(L)'
;MVKVLEVNPVPTIWLTNDVGGIDPAFTRRFDWVLEMPVPPRSVRERLIQRHCGALVVASAAHRLAESEHLAPAILTRAAAVVSVLKDELDVSTTSDTLVGLVGSTLKAQGHEPLRRSDASRALDAYDLAFVNADTNLDALIRGICGHGTARLLLFGAPGTGKTAFASHLARGIDKPLLVRRASDLLSKWVGESERKIAGAFEEAAGTDSVLLIDEIDSFLHERGKAQASWEVSLVNELLTQMEAFGGLLVATTNFLEGLDSAALRRFDLKVRFDALRAEQAWELLRRHCALAGLPEPTQDLYPAMQRMAGIVAPGDFAAVARRSRFQTLADAGAWIEALRGECNLKPDVAAPIGFLSSIASCA
;
A
#
# COMPACT_ATOMS: atom_id res chain seq x y z
N MET A 1 -0.80 33.26 33.69
CA MET A 1 -1.14 32.93 32.28
C MET A 1 -2.64 32.76 32.07
N VAL A 2 -3.39 32.03 32.93
CA VAL A 2 -4.85 31.86 32.84
C VAL A 2 -5.62 33.18 32.78
N LYS A 3 -5.31 34.13 33.66
CA LYS A 3 -5.94 35.47 33.66
C LYS A 3 -5.74 36.28 32.37
N VAL A 4 -4.67 36.03 31.63
CA VAL A 4 -4.40 36.73 30.36
C VAL A 4 -5.36 36.27 29.27
N LEU A 5 -5.72 35.00 29.25
CA LEU A 5 -6.71 34.47 28.31
C LEU A 5 -8.13 34.94 28.57
N GLU A 6 -8.50 35.12 29.86
CA GLU A 6 -9.86 35.47 30.26
C GLU A 6 -10.14 36.97 30.17
N VAL A 7 -9.13 37.83 30.32
CA VAL A 7 -9.31 39.30 30.47
C VAL A 7 -8.75 40.05 29.25
N ASN A 8 -8.14 39.41 28.29
CA ASN A 8 -7.58 40.09 27.14
C ASN A 8 -8.66 40.57 26.16
N PRO A 9 -8.84 41.90 26.01
CA PRO A 9 -9.85 42.45 25.11
C PRO A 9 -9.45 42.39 23.63
N VAL A 10 -8.21 41.97 23.33
CA VAL A 10 -7.67 41.93 21.98
C VAL A 10 -7.77 40.50 21.46
N PRO A 11 -8.33 40.27 20.25
CA PRO A 11 -8.29 38.97 19.63
C PRO A 11 -6.84 38.44 19.49
N THR A 12 -6.59 37.24 19.99
CA THR A 12 -5.27 36.63 20.00
C THR A 12 -5.31 35.25 19.31
N ILE A 13 -4.29 34.94 18.53
CA ILE A 13 -4.11 33.64 17.91
C ILE A 13 -2.90 32.98 18.55
N TRP A 14 -3.11 31.80 19.10
CA TRP A 14 -2.06 31.00 19.68
C TRP A 14 -1.72 29.84 18.72
N LEU A 15 -0.44 29.62 18.46
CA LEU A 15 0.04 28.55 17.60
C LEU A 15 0.84 27.57 18.45
N THR A 16 0.52 26.29 18.32
CA THR A 16 1.26 25.21 18.95
C THR A 16 1.42 24.04 17.98
N ASN A 17 2.47 23.28 18.12
CA ASN A 17 2.67 22.04 17.37
C ASN A 17 2.12 20.81 18.13
N ASP A 18 1.79 20.99 19.41
CA ASP A 18 1.27 19.91 20.24
C ASP A 18 0.22 20.48 21.20
N VAL A 19 -1.00 20.01 21.05
CA VAL A 19 -2.13 20.35 21.93
C VAL A 19 -2.17 19.40 23.13
N GLY A 20 -1.66 18.16 22.97
CA GLY A 20 -1.68 17.15 24.03
C GLY A 20 -0.85 17.52 25.26
N GLY A 21 0.19 18.34 25.07
CA GLY A 21 1.00 18.89 26.17
C GLY A 21 0.40 20.11 26.88
N ILE A 22 -0.73 20.66 26.40
CA ILE A 22 -1.40 21.81 27.00
C ILE A 22 -2.42 21.31 28.00
N ASP A 23 -2.35 21.86 29.25
CA ASP A 23 -3.33 21.53 30.28
C ASP A 23 -4.76 21.79 29.76
N PRO A 24 -5.68 20.82 29.88
CA PRO A 24 -7.09 20.98 29.48
C PRO A 24 -7.79 22.22 30.05
N ALA A 25 -7.33 22.74 31.20
CA ALA A 25 -7.84 24.00 31.78
C ALA A 25 -7.55 25.20 30.86
N PHE A 26 -6.49 25.18 30.05
CA PHE A 26 -6.22 26.24 29.07
C PHE A 26 -7.02 26.05 27.79
N THR A 27 -7.08 24.84 27.26
CA THR A 27 -7.77 24.57 25.99
C THR A 27 -9.26 24.92 26.05
N ARG A 28 -9.91 24.73 27.21
CA ARG A 28 -11.31 25.12 27.43
C ARG A 28 -11.60 26.63 27.41
N ARG A 29 -10.57 27.46 27.39
CA ARG A 29 -10.69 28.93 27.41
C ARG A 29 -10.46 29.57 26.03
N PHE A 30 -10.15 28.78 25.06
CA PHE A 30 -10.13 29.24 23.68
C PHE A 30 -11.55 29.18 23.11
N ASP A 31 -11.96 30.24 22.45
CA ASP A 31 -13.25 30.31 21.76
C ASP A 31 -13.29 29.35 20.59
N TRP A 32 -12.10 29.08 19.99
CA TRP A 32 -11.96 28.18 18.85
C TRP A 32 -10.59 27.51 18.87
N VAL A 33 -10.59 26.18 18.66
CA VAL A 33 -9.39 25.38 18.49
C VAL A 33 -9.46 24.77 17.08
N LEU A 34 -8.49 25.10 16.24
CA LEU A 34 -8.42 24.63 14.85
C LEU A 34 -7.17 23.79 14.69
N GLU A 35 -7.36 22.55 14.29
CA GLU A 35 -6.26 21.71 13.84
C GLU A 35 -5.97 21.98 12.36
N MET A 36 -4.68 22.12 12.02
CA MET A 36 -4.21 22.29 10.66
C MET A 36 -3.36 21.07 10.27
N PRO A 37 -3.98 19.99 9.82
CA PRO A 37 -3.25 18.78 9.41
C PRO A 37 -2.40 19.04 8.16
N VAL A 38 -1.44 18.16 7.92
CA VAL A 38 -0.71 18.15 6.64
C VAL A 38 -1.70 17.91 5.52
N PRO A 39 -1.65 18.71 4.43
CA PRO A 39 -2.66 18.63 3.38
C PRO A 39 -2.73 17.24 2.73
N PRO A 40 -3.90 16.82 2.22
CA PRO A 40 -4.05 15.61 1.40
C PRO A 40 -3.11 15.60 0.21
N ARG A 41 -2.84 14.40 -0.35
CA ARG A 41 -1.89 14.21 -1.44
C ARG A 41 -2.16 15.11 -2.66
N SER A 42 -3.41 15.19 -3.11
CA SER A 42 -3.82 16.04 -4.24
C SER A 42 -3.51 17.53 -4.00
N VAL A 43 -3.66 17.99 -2.77
CA VAL A 43 -3.29 19.35 -2.39
C VAL A 43 -1.76 19.50 -2.33
N ARG A 44 -1.04 18.49 -1.82
CA ARG A 44 0.43 18.50 -1.83
C ARG A 44 0.98 18.52 -3.26
N GLU A 45 0.43 17.74 -4.18
CA GLU A 45 0.81 17.76 -5.60
C GLU A 45 0.64 19.16 -6.22
N ARG A 46 -0.49 19.82 -5.96
CA ARG A 46 -0.72 21.21 -6.40
C ARG A 46 0.27 22.20 -5.77
N LEU A 47 0.59 22.03 -4.49
CA LEU A 47 1.59 22.86 -3.81
C LEU A 47 2.98 22.66 -4.40
N ILE A 48 3.39 21.42 -4.67
CA ILE A 48 4.66 21.09 -5.31
C ILE A 48 4.71 21.73 -6.70
N GLN A 49 3.66 21.56 -7.49
CA GLN A 49 3.58 22.17 -8.82
C GLN A 49 3.68 23.69 -8.77
N ARG A 50 2.99 24.31 -7.81
CA ARG A 50 2.99 25.77 -7.64
C ARG A 50 4.34 26.33 -7.18
N HIS A 51 5.00 25.69 -6.24
CA HIS A 51 6.24 26.19 -5.62
C HIS A 51 7.52 25.65 -6.25
N CYS A 52 7.46 24.48 -6.86
CA CYS A 52 8.63 23.76 -7.37
C CYS A 52 8.51 23.30 -8.83
N GLY A 53 7.42 23.64 -9.55
CA GLY A 53 7.15 23.08 -10.87
C GLY A 53 8.28 23.24 -11.88
N ALA A 54 9.05 24.33 -11.79
CA ALA A 54 10.25 24.57 -12.63
C ALA A 54 11.53 23.89 -12.11
N LEU A 55 11.50 23.34 -10.89
CA LEU A 55 12.67 22.78 -10.18
C LEU A 55 12.61 21.26 -10.09
N VAL A 56 11.47 20.62 -10.41
CA VAL A 56 11.28 19.19 -10.22
C VAL A 56 10.75 18.51 -11.49
N VAL A 57 11.30 17.33 -11.76
CA VAL A 57 10.73 16.41 -12.75
C VAL A 57 9.47 15.73 -12.18
N ALA A 58 8.56 15.30 -13.06
CA ALA A 58 7.27 14.72 -12.67
C ALA A 58 7.40 13.55 -11.67
N SER A 59 8.40 12.68 -11.85
CA SER A 59 8.66 11.55 -10.95
C SER A 59 9.08 11.97 -9.55
N ALA A 60 9.85 13.05 -9.41
CA ALA A 60 10.26 13.60 -8.13
C ALA A 60 9.10 14.35 -7.44
N ALA A 61 8.29 15.09 -8.19
CA ALA A 61 7.08 15.72 -7.68
C ALA A 61 6.12 14.70 -7.07
N HIS A 62 5.93 13.59 -7.75
CA HIS A 62 5.10 12.48 -7.28
C HIS A 62 5.64 11.87 -5.97
N ARG A 63 6.96 11.61 -5.90
CA ARG A 63 7.62 11.10 -4.68
C ARG A 63 7.48 12.04 -3.48
N LEU A 64 7.62 13.34 -3.71
CA LEU A 64 7.43 14.35 -2.66
C LEU A 64 5.98 14.34 -2.17
N ALA A 65 5.01 14.24 -3.06
CA ALA A 65 3.59 14.21 -2.72
C ALA A 65 3.15 12.96 -1.95
N GLU A 66 3.88 11.85 -2.06
CA GLU A 66 3.60 10.62 -1.30
C GLU A 66 3.89 10.77 0.19
N SER A 67 4.77 11.67 0.61
CA SER A 67 5.10 11.86 2.02
C SER A 67 3.93 12.49 2.77
N GLU A 68 3.38 11.75 3.72
CA GLU A 68 2.28 12.21 4.59
C GLU A 68 2.72 13.30 5.58
N HIS A 69 4.02 13.50 5.75
CA HIS A 69 4.61 14.49 6.64
C HIS A 69 5.14 15.74 5.92
N LEU A 70 4.88 15.86 4.61
CA LEU A 70 5.34 16.99 3.82
C LEU A 70 4.50 18.25 4.11
N ALA A 71 4.88 19.00 5.13
CA ALA A 71 4.27 20.29 5.41
C ALA A 71 4.67 21.34 4.34
N PRO A 72 3.77 22.26 3.97
CA PRO A 72 4.03 23.32 2.98
C PRO A 72 5.29 24.14 3.28
N ALA A 73 5.58 24.41 4.56
CA ALA A 73 6.75 25.16 4.99
C ALA A 73 8.08 24.46 4.65
N ILE A 74 8.15 23.12 4.74
CA ILE A 74 9.32 22.33 4.38
C ILE A 74 9.59 22.47 2.88
N LEU A 75 8.53 22.32 2.07
CA LEU A 75 8.63 22.44 0.62
C LEU A 75 9.09 23.83 0.19
N THR A 76 8.48 24.89 0.73
CA THR A 76 8.80 26.29 0.39
C THR A 76 10.25 26.63 0.73
N ARG A 77 10.73 26.17 1.89
CA ARG A 77 12.14 26.39 2.31
C ARG A 77 13.12 25.65 1.40
N ALA A 78 12.85 24.38 1.13
CA ALA A 78 13.70 23.60 0.22
C ALA A 78 13.72 24.19 -1.19
N ALA A 79 12.58 24.61 -1.72
CA ALA A 79 12.48 25.27 -3.02
C ALA A 79 13.26 26.59 -3.06
N ALA A 80 13.19 27.40 -2.01
CA ALA A 80 13.96 28.66 -1.92
C ALA A 80 15.47 28.41 -1.96
N VAL A 81 15.97 27.39 -1.27
CA VAL A 81 17.39 27.03 -1.29
C VAL A 81 17.81 26.56 -2.67
N VAL A 82 17.05 25.66 -3.29
CA VAL A 82 17.39 25.08 -4.60
C VAL A 82 17.25 26.09 -5.73
N SER A 83 16.32 27.04 -5.61
CA SER A 83 16.14 28.09 -6.63
C SER A 83 17.38 28.99 -6.80
N VAL A 84 18.24 29.12 -5.80
CA VAL A 84 19.51 29.85 -5.90
C VAL A 84 20.52 29.10 -6.78
N LEU A 85 20.43 27.77 -6.82
CA LEU A 85 21.37 26.90 -7.55
C LEU A 85 20.84 26.48 -8.94
N LYS A 86 19.62 26.87 -9.33
CA LYS A 86 18.95 26.40 -10.54
C LYS A 86 19.68 26.72 -11.85
N ASP A 87 20.46 27.82 -11.86
CA ASP A 87 21.18 28.28 -13.06
C ASP A 87 22.54 27.57 -13.22
N GLU A 88 23.01 26.87 -12.17
CA GLU A 88 24.26 26.11 -12.13
C GLU A 88 24.06 24.60 -12.32
N LEU A 89 22.83 24.11 -12.15
CA LEU A 89 22.50 22.69 -12.17
C LEU A 89 21.49 22.38 -13.27
N ASP A 90 21.59 21.19 -13.86
CA ASP A 90 20.55 20.67 -14.73
C ASP A 90 19.28 20.31 -13.93
N VAL A 91 18.14 20.21 -14.60
CA VAL A 91 16.83 19.97 -13.97
C VAL A 91 16.79 18.66 -13.17
N SER A 92 17.51 17.61 -13.62
CA SER A 92 17.58 16.33 -12.91
C SER A 92 18.31 16.47 -11.58
N THR A 93 19.50 17.06 -11.58
CA THR A 93 20.30 17.29 -10.38
C THR A 93 19.62 18.27 -9.42
N THR A 94 18.98 19.32 -9.94
CA THR A 94 18.14 20.25 -9.18
C THR A 94 17.02 19.53 -8.45
N SER A 95 16.34 18.65 -9.16
CA SER A 95 15.24 17.82 -8.65
C SER A 95 15.71 16.87 -7.54
N ASP A 96 16.84 16.17 -7.74
CA ASP A 96 17.40 15.25 -6.75
C ASP A 96 17.89 16.00 -5.50
N THR A 97 18.44 17.19 -5.68
CA THR A 97 18.86 18.07 -4.57
C THR A 97 17.65 18.49 -3.73
N LEU A 98 16.55 18.89 -4.37
CA LEU A 98 15.31 19.25 -3.66
C LEU A 98 14.77 18.07 -2.85
N VAL A 99 14.68 16.89 -3.46
CA VAL A 99 14.24 15.66 -2.78
C VAL A 99 15.16 15.32 -1.61
N GLY A 100 16.47 15.48 -1.77
CA GLY A 100 17.46 15.27 -0.72
C GLY A 100 17.29 16.21 0.47
N LEU A 101 17.07 17.50 0.22
CA LEU A 101 16.83 18.52 1.26
C LEU A 101 15.55 18.25 2.04
N VAL A 102 14.45 17.97 1.32
CA VAL A 102 13.18 17.60 1.95
C VAL A 102 13.34 16.34 2.79
N GLY A 103 13.96 15.29 2.23
CA GLY A 103 14.19 14.03 2.92
C GLY A 103 15.04 14.17 4.18
N SER A 104 16.10 14.99 4.14
CA SER A 104 16.93 15.25 5.32
C SER A 104 16.19 16.04 6.39
N THR A 105 15.33 16.98 6.01
CA THR A 105 14.50 17.75 6.94
C THR A 105 13.47 16.84 7.63
N LEU A 106 12.78 15.99 6.88
CA LEU A 106 11.82 15.02 7.43
C LEU A 106 12.50 14.05 8.39
N LYS A 107 13.68 13.54 8.02
CA LYS A 107 14.49 12.68 8.90
C LYS A 107 14.90 13.38 10.20
N ALA A 108 15.30 14.64 10.14
CA ALA A 108 15.65 15.43 11.31
C ALA A 108 14.45 15.66 12.25
N GLN A 109 13.22 15.63 11.73
CA GLN A 109 11.99 15.70 12.49
C GLN A 109 11.50 14.34 13.01
N GLY A 110 12.25 13.26 12.80
CA GLY A 110 11.91 11.92 13.26
C GLY A 110 10.98 11.15 12.33
N HIS A 111 10.68 11.70 11.13
CA HIS A 111 9.84 11.00 10.15
C HIS A 111 10.66 10.03 9.28
N GLU A 112 9.97 9.05 8.69
CA GLU A 112 10.61 8.16 7.72
C GLU A 112 11.18 8.95 6.54
N PRO A 113 12.38 8.60 6.06
CA PRO A 113 12.96 9.24 4.89
C PRO A 113 12.08 8.97 3.67
N LEU A 114 12.05 9.94 2.74
CA LEU A 114 11.39 9.76 1.45
C LEU A 114 11.85 8.45 0.81
N ARG A 115 10.93 7.54 0.58
CA ARG A 115 11.25 6.21 0.03
C ARG A 115 12.00 6.37 -1.28
N ARG A 116 13.17 5.78 -1.38
CA ARG A 116 13.89 5.69 -2.64
C ARG A 116 13.06 4.89 -3.65
N SER A 117 13.06 5.32 -4.89
CA SER A 117 12.15 4.99 -5.99
C SER A 117 11.95 3.50 -6.36
N ASP A 118 12.48 2.54 -5.60
CA ASP A 118 12.30 1.13 -5.94
C ASP A 118 10.86 0.64 -5.71
N ALA A 119 10.19 1.14 -4.67
CA ALA A 119 8.77 0.85 -4.44
C ALA A 119 7.86 1.68 -5.38
N SER A 120 8.25 2.94 -5.68
CA SER A 120 7.53 3.79 -6.63
C SER A 120 7.61 3.24 -8.05
N ARG A 121 8.77 2.76 -8.51
CA ARG A 121 8.88 2.09 -9.82
C ARG A 121 8.03 0.83 -9.92
N ALA A 122 7.92 0.06 -8.84
CA ALA A 122 7.04 -1.12 -8.82
C ALA A 122 5.56 -0.72 -8.85
N LEU A 123 5.19 0.42 -8.23
CA LEU A 123 3.82 0.94 -8.21
C LEU A 123 3.46 1.72 -9.48
N ASP A 124 4.42 2.44 -10.10
CA ASP A 124 4.25 3.05 -11.42
C ASP A 124 4.09 1.99 -12.55
N ALA A 125 4.51 0.76 -12.26
CA ALA A 125 4.37 -0.40 -13.15
C ALA A 125 3.13 -1.25 -12.84
N TYR A 126 2.27 -0.87 -11.86
CA TYR A 126 1.05 -1.62 -11.60
C TYR A 126 0.07 -1.42 -12.74
N ASP A 127 -0.11 -2.48 -13.50
CA ASP A 127 -0.93 -2.51 -14.70
C ASP A 127 -2.00 -3.59 -14.52
N LEU A 128 -3.27 -3.19 -14.59
CA LEU A 128 -4.41 -4.09 -14.45
C LEU A 128 -4.42 -5.20 -15.51
N ALA A 129 -3.73 -5.02 -16.65
CA ALA A 129 -3.57 -6.07 -17.66
C ALA A 129 -2.85 -7.31 -17.11
N PHE A 130 -1.97 -7.14 -16.11
CA PHE A 130 -1.23 -8.23 -15.45
C PHE A 130 -1.85 -8.67 -14.12
N VAL A 131 -3.13 -8.37 -13.92
CA VAL A 131 -3.89 -8.84 -12.78
C VAL A 131 -5.00 -9.76 -13.27
N ASN A 132 -5.14 -10.91 -12.64
CA ASN A 132 -6.22 -11.84 -12.92
C ASN A 132 -7.19 -11.82 -11.75
N ALA A 133 -8.33 -11.18 -11.94
CA ALA A 133 -9.39 -11.09 -10.93
C ALA A 133 -10.72 -11.62 -11.52
N ASP A 134 -11.59 -12.10 -10.65
CA ASP A 134 -12.94 -12.57 -11.04
C ASP A 134 -13.91 -11.43 -11.37
N THR A 135 -13.47 -10.20 -11.19
CA THR A 135 -14.25 -8.97 -11.37
C THR A 135 -13.49 -7.98 -12.26
N ASN A 136 -14.22 -7.18 -13.04
CA ASN A 136 -13.61 -6.09 -13.81
C ASN A 136 -13.20 -4.95 -12.86
N LEU A 137 -11.89 -4.84 -12.63
CA LEU A 137 -11.32 -3.91 -11.67
C LEU A 137 -11.48 -2.44 -12.08
N ASP A 138 -11.45 -2.12 -13.37
CA ASP A 138 -11.70 -0.75 -13.86
C ASP A 138 -13.16 -0.32 -13.63
N ALA A 139 -14.10 -1.23 -13.87
CA ALA A 139 -15.51 -0.97 -13.58
C ALA A 139 -15.75 -0.82 -12.07
N LEU A 140 -15.07 -1.62 -11.26
CA LEU A 140 -15.10 -1.53 -9.81
C LEU A 140 -14.62 -0.17 -9.30
N ILE A 141 -13.47 0.31 -9.78
CA ILE A 141 -12.91 1.64 -9.42
C ILE A 141 -13.92 2.72 -9.76
N ARG A 142 -14.48 2.71 -10.98
CA ARG A 142 -15.49 3.71 -11.39
C ARG A 142 -16.75 3.66 -10.51
N GLY A 143 -17.20 2.47 -10.15
CA GLY A 143 -18.35 2.32 -9.25
C GLY A 143 -18.10 2.90 -7.86
N ILE A 144 -16.92 2.66 -7.30
CA ILE A 144 -16.51 3.19 -5.99
C ILE A 144 -16.39 4.71 -6.03
N CYS A 145 -15.82 5.29 -7.12
CA CYS A 145 -15.76 6.74 -7.31
C CYS A 145 -17.14 7.40 -7.22
N GLY A 146 -18.17 6.72 -7.72
CA GLY A 146 -19.55 7.25 -7.70
C GLY A 146 -20.24 7.19 -6.34
N HIS A 147 -19.88 6.22 -5.49
CA HIS A 147 -20.55 5.99 -4.20
C HIS A 147 -19.78 6.51 -2.99
N GLY A 148 -18.46 6.64 -3.08
CA GLY A 148 -17.58 7.18 -2.02
C GLY A 148 -17.34 6.26 -0.84
N THR A 149 -18.15 5.24 -0.62
CA THR A 149 -18.05 4.30 0.51
C THR A 149 -18.17 2.87 0.04
N ALA A 150 -17.34 1.98 0.52
CA ALA A 150 -17.44 0.53 0.28
C ALA A 150 -16.53 -0.25 1.24
N ARG A 151 -16.84 -1.51 1.47
CA ARG A 151 -16.04 -2.48 2.19
C ARG A 151 -15.65 -3.61 1.25
N LEU A 152 -14.37 -3.65 0.86
CA LEU A 152 -13.84 -4.62 -0.08
C LEU A 152 -13.00 -5.66 0.65
N LEU A 153 -13.22 -6.93 0.33
CA LEU A 153 -12.31 -8.01 0.69
C LEU A 153 -11.61 -8.52 -0.57
N LEU A 154 -10.30 -8.40 -0.61
CA LEU A 154 -9.46 -8.92 -1.68
C LEU A 154 -8.81 -10.21 -1.18
N PHE A 155 -9.08 -11.33 -1.84
CA PHE A 155 -8.58 -12.63 -1.41
C PHE A 155 -7.91 -13.40 -2.55
N GLY A 156 -7.06 -14.35 -2.22
CA GLY A 156 -6.33 -15.19 -3.19
C GLY A 156 -4.86 -15.35 -2.86
N ALA A 157 -4.14 -16.12 -3.64
CA ALA A 157 -2.77 -16.51 -3.39
C ALA A 157 -1.82 -15.31 -3.14
N PRO A 158 -0.73 -15.50 -2.37
CA PRO A 158 0.29 -14.46 -2.20
C PRO A 158 0.88 -14.03 -3.54
N GLY A 159 1.24 -12.74 -3.64
CA GLY A 159 1.88 -12.19 -4.84
C GLY A 159 0.96 -11.90 -6.02
N THR A 160 -0.36 -12.10 -5.92
CA THR A 160 -1.33 -11.83 -6.99
C THR A 160 -1.66 -10.35 -7.19
N GLY A 161 -1.16 -9.45 -6.32
CA GLY A 161 -1.30 -8.00 -6.50
C GLY A 161 -2.38 -7.34 -5.68
N LYS A 162 -2.96 -8.00 -4.66
CA LYS A 162 -4.05 -7.47 -3.80
C LYS A 162 -3.72 -6.12 -3.15
N THR A 163 -2.62 -6.05 -2.40
CA THR A 163 -2.18 -4.83 -1.72
C THR A 163 -1.82 -3.71 -2.72
N ALA A 164 -1.22 -4.09 -3.87
CA ALA A 164 -0.90 -3.15 -4.94
C ALA A 164 -2.18 -2.60 -5.60
N PHE A 165 -3.22 -3.43 -5.74
CA PHE A 165 -4.55 -2.96 -6.21
C PHE A 165 -5.17 -1.95 -5.25
N ALA A 166 -5.08 -2.15 -3.94
CA ALA A 166 -5.59 -1.17 -2.96
C ALA A 166 -4.90 0.19 -3.14
N SER A 167 -3.59 0.20 -3.40
CA SER A 167 -2.84 1.43 -3.69
C SER A 167 -3.27 2.06 -5.02
N HIS A 168 -3.50 1.25 -6.05
CA HIS A 168 -3.98 1.70 -7.36
C HIS A 168 -5.40 2.28 -7.25
N LEU A 169 -6.30 1.62 -6.51
CA LEU A 169 -7.65 2.09 -6.23
C LEU A 169 -7.64 3.45 -5.52
N ALA A 170 -6.86 3.59 -4.44
CA ALA A 170 -6.76 4.83 -3.69
C ALA A 170 -6.29 6.01 -4.58
N ARG A 171 -5.32 5.76 -5.47
CA ARG A 171 -4.88 6.75 -6.47
C ARG A 171 -5.98 7.06 -7.48
N GLY A 172 -6.69 6.05 -7.96
CA GLY A 172 -7.77 6.21 -8.95
C GLY A 172 -8.93 7.05 -8.44
N ILE A 173 -9.18 7.07 -7.13
CA ILE A 173 -10.21 7.89 -6.47
C ILE A 173 -9.65 9.15 -5.80
N ASP A 174 -8.37 9.46 -6.00
CA ASP A 174 -7.65 10.62 -5.46
C ASP A 174 -7.72 10.75 -3.92
N LYS A 175 -7.64 9.61 -3.22
CA LYS A 175 -7.59 9.57 -1.75
C LYS A 175 -6.25 9.03 -1.25
N PRO A 176 -5.77 9.49 -0.07
CA PRO A 176 -4.64 8.87 0.61
C PRO A 176 -4.92 7.40 0.94
N LEU A 177 -3.87 6.59 1.03
CA LEU A 177 -3.97 5.20 1.48
C LEU A 177 -3.35 5.06 2.86
N LEU A 178 -4.16 4.76 3.86
CA LEU A 178 -3.71 4.42 5.21
C LEU A 178 -3.56 2.89 5.30
N VAL A 179 -2.31 2.42 5.37
CA VAL A 179 -2.01 0.99 5.45
C VAL A 179 -1.82 0.59 6.91
N ARG A 180 -2.54 -0.43 7.35
CA ARG A 180 -2.33 -1.11 8.63
C ARG A 180 -2.20 -2.61 8.39
N ARG A 181 -1.14 -3.20 8.91
CA ARG A 181 -1.06 -4.67 8.96
C ARG A 181 -1.81 -5.17 10.18
N ALA A 182 -2.45 -6.30 10.04
CA ALA A 182 -3.12 -6.91 11.17
C ALA A 182 -2.17 -7.11 12.36
N SER A 183 -0.91 -7.49 12.11
CA SER A 183 0.14 -7.62 13.15
C SER A 183 0.41 -6.33 13.93
N ASP A 184 0.28 -5.16 13.30
CA ASP A 184 0.57 -3.86 13.92
C ASP A 184 -0.56 -3.42 14.88
N LEU A 185 -1.76 -3.93 14.63
CA LEU A 185 -2.96 -3.69 15.44
C LEU A 185 -3.05 -4.64 16.63
N LEU A 186 -2.36 -5.78 16.60
CA LEU A 186 -2.29 -6.71 17.73
C LEU A 186 -1.38 -6.18 18.83
N SER A 187 -1.78 -6.40 20.07
CA SER A 187 -0.98 -6.11 21.27
C SER A 187 -1.09 -7.25 22.29
N LYS A 188 -0.07 -7.37 23.13
CA LYS A 188 -0.06 -8.30 24.26
C LYS A 188 -0.92 -7.81 25.43
N TRP A 189 -1.32 -6.54 25.42
CA TRP A 189 -2.07 -5.92 26.52
C TRP A 189 -3.56 -5.88 26.20
N VAL A 190 -4.37 -6.28 27.17
CA VAL A 190 -5.84 -6.31 27.04
C VAL A 190 -6.37 -4.89 26.81
N GLY A 191 -7.23 -4.71 25.81
CA GLY A 191 -7.85 -3.44 25.45
C GLY A 191 -6.98 -2.51 24.59
N GLU A 192 -5.70 -2.82 24.36
CA GLU A 192 -4.85 -2.00 23.50
C GLU A 192 -5.09 -2.29 22.02
N SER A 193 -5.34 -3.55 21.67
CA SER A 193 -5.66 -3.93 20.28
C SER A 193 -6.96 -3.30 19.82
N GLU A 194 -7.99 -3.32 20.66
CA GLU A 194 -9.28 -2.67 20.37
C GLU A 194 -9.11 -1.16 20.15
N ARG A 195 -8.29 -0.50 20.99
CA ARG A 195 -7.96 0.93 20.82
C ARG A 195 -7.21 1.21 19.52
N LYS A 196 -6.24 0.36 19.15
CA LYS A 196 -5.50 0.50 17.89
C LYS A 196 -6.40 0.33 16.67
N ILE A 197 -7.35 -0.62 16.73
CA ILE A 197 -8.35 -0.80 15.67
C ILE A 197 -9.20 0.46 15.57
N ALA A 198 -9.84 0.90 16.67
CA ALA A 198 -10.67 2.10 16.68
C ALA A 198 -9.89 3.32 16.16
N GLY A 199 -8.66 3.53 16.65
CA GLY A 199 -7.78 4.62 16.21
C GLY A 199 -7.45 4.59 14.72
N ALA A 200 -7.28 3.42 14.11
CA ALA A 200 -7.03 3.30 12.68
C ALA A 200 -8.25 3.74 11.84
N PHE A 201 -9.46 3.41 12.27
CA PHE A 201 -10.70 3.86 11.62
C PHE A 201 -10.94 5.35 11.82
N GLU A 202 -10.70 5.89 13.02
CA GLU A 202 -10.79 7.33 13.32
C GLU A 202 -9.79 8.14 12.49
N GLU A 203 -8.54 7.69 12.40
CA GLU A 203 -7.50 8.32 11.57
C GLU A 203 -7.88 8.32 10.09
N ALA A 204 -8.37 7.19 9.58
CA ALA A 204 -8.83 7.09 8.18
C ALA A 204 -10.01 8.03 7.89
N ALA A 205 -10.98 8.13 8.82
CA ALA A 205 -12.09 9.04 8.71
C ALA A 205 -11.65 10.50 8.76
N GLY A 206 -10.77 10.86 9.71
CA GLY A 206 -10.26 12.22 9.88
C GLY A 206 -9.41 12.72 8.71
N THR A 207 -8.73 11.82 8.01
CA THR A 207 -7.88 12.15 6.83
C THR A 207 -8.56 11.89 5.49
N ASP A 208 -9.81 11.45 5.48
CA ASP A 208 -10.56 11.01 4.27
C ASP A 208 -9.75 9.98 3.43
N SER A 209 -9.11 9.06 4.11
CA SER A 209 -8.22 8.05 3.52
C SER A 209 -8.94 6.75 3.22
N VAL A 210 -8.43 6.00 2.25
CA VAL A 210 -8.74 4.58 2.09
C VAL A 210 -8.02 3.81 3.20
N LEU A 211 -8.75 3.11 4.05
CA LEU A 211 -8.15 2.23 5.05
C LEU A 211 -7.87 0.86 4.45
N LEU A 212 -6.60 0.48 4.39
CA LEU A 212 -6.19 -0.87 4.02
C LEU A 212 -5.75 -1.64 5.27
N ILE A 213 -6.46 -2.73 5.55
CA ILE A 213 -6.04 -3.72 6.56
C ILE A 213 -5.49 -4.94 5.83
N ASP A 214 -4.15 -5.09 5.87
CA ASP A 214 -3.45 -6.18 5.19
C ASP A 214 -3.35 -7.41 6.10
N GLU A 215 -3.54 -8.61 5.53
CA GLU A 215 -3.51 -9.90 6.24
C GLU A 215 -4.55 -10.01 7.37
N ILE A 216 -5.81 -9.63 7.05
CA ILE A 216 -6.92 -9.58 8.02
C ILE A 216 -7.27 -10.96 8.60
N ASP A 217 -6.83 -12.04 7.97
CA ASP A 217 -6.99 -13.41 8.47
C ASP A 217 -6.41 -13.59 9.88
N SER A 218 -5.39 -12.83 10.26
CA SER A 218 -4.85 -12.82 11.62
C SER A 218 -5.88 -12.42 12.70
N PHE A 219 -6.97 -11.73 12.32
CA PHE A 219 -8.05 -11.34 13.24
C PHE A 219 -9.32 -12.18 13.06
N LEU A 220 -9.64 -12.54 11.82
CA LEU A 220 -10.97 -13.04 11.44
C LEU A 220 -11.05 -14.57 11.39
N HIS A 221 -10.38 -15.27 12.29
CA HIS A 221 -10.56 -16.72 12.40
C HIS A 221 -11.96 -17.08 12.90
N GLU A 222 -12.45 -18.24 12.51
CA GLU A 222 -13.72 -18.79 13.01
C GLU A 222 -13.76 -18.77 14.54
N ARG A 223 -14.80 -18.15 15.10
CA ARG A 223 -15.00 -18.03 16.57
C ARG A 223 -15.01 -19.37 17.29
N GLY A 224 -15.39 -20.44 16.60
CA GLY A 224 -15.34 -21.80 17.16
C GLY A 224 -13.93 -22.36 17.37
N LYS A 225 -12.93 -21.72 16.78
CA LYS A 225 -11.50 -22.06 16.92
C LYS A 225 -10.75 -21.09 17.84
N ALA A 226 -11.44 -20.01 18.32
CA ALA A 226 -10.85 -19.06 19.24
C ALA A 226 -10.42 -19.76 20.54
N GLN A 227 -9.13 -19.60 20.87
CA GLN A 227 -8.53 -20.22 22.07
C GLN A 227 -8.72 -19.35 23.31
N ALA A 228 -9.07 -18.05 23.13
CA ALA A 228 -9.22 -17.11 24.22
C ALA A 228 -10.38 -16.10 23.98
N SER A 229 -11.01 -15.65 25.06
CA SER A 229 -12.12 -14.69 25.01
C SER A 229 -11.75 -13.33 24.40
N TRP A 230 -10.49 -12.91 24.51
CA TRP A 230 -10.01 -11.66 23.94
C TRP A 230 -10.01 -11.66 22.40
N GLU A 231 -9.81 -12.82 21.76
CA GLU A 231 -9.89 -12.95 20.29
C GLU A 231 -11.32 -12.64 19.80
N VAL A 232 -12.33 -13.10 20.53
CA VAL A 232 -13.73 -12.79 20.22
C VAL A 232 -14.02 -11.30 20.38
N SER A 233 -13.47 -10.67 21.44
CA SER A 233 -13.62 -9.21 21.66
C SER A 233 -13.03 -8.40 20.52
N LEU A 234 -11.84 -8.79 20.07
CA LEU A 234 -11.14 -8.14 18.98
C LEU A 234 -11.90 -8.22 17.64
N VAL A 235 -12.44 -9.40 17.31
CA VAL A 235 -13.30 -9.57 16.13
C VAL A 235 -14.53 -8.69 16.24
N ASN A 236 -15.20 -8.66 17.38
CA ASN A 236 -16.39 -7.85 17.59
C ASN A 236 -16.08 -6.36 17.43
N GLU A 237 -14.96 -5.86 17.98
CA GLU A 237 -14.55 -4.47 17.82
C GLU A 237 -14.32 -4.13 16.35
N LEU A 238 -13.56 -4.96 15.63
CA LEU A 238 -13.32 -4.76 14.20
C LEU A 238 -14.65 -4.70 13.42
N LEU A 239 -15.58 -5.61 13.70
CA LEU A 239 -16.88 -5.63 13.04
C LEU A 239 -17.73 -4.39 13.35
N THR A 240 -17.67 -3.90 14.59
CA THR A 240 -18.35 -2.67 15.01
C THR A 240 -17.79 -1.47 14.27
N GLN A 241 -16.47 -1.34 14.21
CA GLN A 241 -15.82 -0.26 13.48
C GLN A 241 -16.10 -0.32 11.97
N MET A 242 -16.07 -1.52 11.37
CA MET A 242 -16.43 -1.70 9.96
C MET A 242 -17.85 -1.24 9.65
N GLU A 243 -18.82 -1.49 10.54
CA GLU A 243 -20.22 -1.06 10.34
C GLU A 243 -20.38 0.46 10.47
N ALA A 244 -19.69 1.06 11.41
CA ALA A 244 -19.75 2.50 11.67
C ALA A 244 -18.96 3.33 10.63
N PHE A 245 -17.99 2.73 9.95
CA PHE A 245 -17.09 3.44 9.05
C PHE A 245 -17.78 3.89 7.76
N GLY A 246 -17.88 5.19 7.57
CA GLY A 246 -18.46 5.82 6.38
C GLY A 246 -17.46 6.04 5.23
N GLY A 247 -16.24 5.52 5.32
CA GLY A 247 -15.21 5.62 4.31
C GLY A 247 -15.04 4.37 3.44
N LEU A 248 -13.92 4.28 2.75
CA LEU A 248 -13.54 3.11 1.95
C LEU A 248 -12.58 2.22 2.73
N LEU A 249 -13.05 1.01 3.05
CA LEU A 249 -12.26 -0.05 3.68
C LEU A 249 -11.86 -1.08 2.63
N VAL A 250 -10.58 -1.40 2.57
CA VAL A 250 -10.04 -2.53 1.82
C VAL A 250 -9.38 -3.49 2.80
N ALA A 251 -9.75 -4.73 2.78
CA ALA A 251 -9.08 -5.78 3.54
C ALA A 251 -8.46 -6.79 2.59
N THR A 252 -7.30 -7.33 2.93
CA THR A 252 -6.68 -8.40 2.15
C THR A 252 -6.51 -9.66 2.99
N THR A 253 -6.62 -10.81 2.33
CA THR A 253 -6.30 -12.10 2.94
C THR A 253 -5.73 -13.06 1.89
N ASN A 254 -4.92 -13.99 2.33
CA ASN A 254 -4.44 -15.08 1.49
C ASN A 254 -5.38 -16.30 1.53
N PHE A 255 -6.22 -16.40 2.57
CA PHE A 255 -7.09 -17.52 2.82
C PHE A 255 -8.53 -17.05 3.07
N LEU A 256 -9.47 -17.45 2.25
CA LEU A 256 -10.88 -17.18 2.48
C LEU A 256 -11.50 -18.23 3.41
N GLU A 257 -11.00 -19.46 3.33
CA GLU A 257 -11.43 -20.58 4.16
C GLU A 257 -10.96 -20.36 5.60
N GLY A 258 -11.86 -20.49 6.55
CA GLY A 258 -11.59 -20.28 7.97
C GLY A 258 -11.83 -18.86 8.48
N LEU A 259 -12.26 -17.92 7.62
CA LEU A 259 -12.73 -16.63 8.08
C LEU A 259 -14.14 -16.71 8.68
N ASP A 260 -14.38 -15.89 9.72
CA ASP A 260 -15.70 -15.78 10.36
C ASP A 260 -16.78 -15.38 9.34
N SER A 261 -17.82 -16.19 9.24
CA SER A 261 -18.93 -15.98 8.29
C SER A 261 -19.71 -14.68 8.55
N ALA A 262 -19.77 -14.23 9.80
CA ALA A 262 -20.39 -12.95 10.14
C ALA A 262 -19.55 -11.76 9.64
N ALA A 263 -18.22 -11.89 9.67
CA ALA A 263 -17.32 -10.90 9.09
C ALA A 263 -17.45 -10.85 7.56
N LEU A 264 -17.51 -12.00 6.90
CA LEU A 264 -17.66 -12.06 5.44
C LEU A 264 -18.93 -11.36 4.93
N ARG A 265 -20.02 -11.38 5.71
CA ARG A 265 -21.28 -10.72 5.34
C ARG A 265 -21.21 -9.20 5.40
N ARG A 266 -20.25 -8.62 6.10
CA ARG A 266 -20.05 -7.17 6.25
C ARG A 266 -19.26 -6.54 5.12
N PHE A 267 -18.60 -7.34 4.30
CA PHE A 267 -17.98 -6.87 3.08
C PHE A 267 -19.00 -6.76 1.96
N ASP A 268 -19.11 -5.58 1.36
CA ASP A 268 -20.01 -5.30 0.25
C ASP A 268 -19.57 -6.04 -1.01
N LEU A 269 -18.25 -6.13 -1.21
CA LEU A 269 -17.64 -6.78 -2.37
C LEU A 269 -16.51 -7.71 -1.94
N LYS A 270 -16.44 -8.87 -2.55
CA LYS A 270 -15.41 -9.89 -2.37
C LYS A 270 -14.80 -10.19 -3.72
N VAL A 271 -13.53 -9.88 -3.89
CA VAL A 271 -12.85 -9.99 -5.17
C VAL A 271 -11.72 -11.00 -5.06
N ARG A 272 -11.78 -12.03 -5.88
CA ARG A 272 -10.75 -13.06 -5.95
C ARG A 272 -9.65 -12.64 -6.91
N PHE A 273 -8.42 -12.76 -6.44
CA PHE A 273 -7.21 -12.53 -7.21
C PHE A 273 -6.56 -13.88 -7.48
N ASP A 274 -6.52 -14.26 -8.73
CA ASP A 274 -5.94 -15.52 -9.19
C ASP A 274 -4.52 -15.33 -9.74
N ALA A 275 -3.80 -16.43 -9.92
CA ALA A 275 -2.55 -16.46 -10.65
C ALA A 275 -2.76 -16.04 -12.11
N LEU A 276 -1.67 -15.70 -12.79
CA LEU A 276 -1.70 -15.22 -14.17
C LEU A 276 -2.17 -16.31 -15.14
N ARG A 277 -2.90 -15.90 -16.18
CA ARG A 277 -3.16 -16.71 -17.36
C ARG A 277 -1.90 -16.79 -18.22
N ALA A 278 -1.82 -17.77 -19.09
CA ALA A 278 -0.64 -18.00 -19.93
C ALA A 278 -0.26 -16.76 -20.76
N GLU A 279 -1.25 -16.10 -21.35
CA GLU A 279 -1.05 -14.91 -22.18
C GLU A 279 -0.53 -13.73 -21.32
N GLN A 280 -1.10 -13.55 -20.12
CA GLN A 280 -0.66 -12.51 -19.20
C GLN A 280 0.77 -12.75 -18.71
N ALA A 281 1.09 -13.99 -18.35
CA ALA A 281 2.42 -14.37 -17.91
C ALA A 281 3.46 -14.20 -19.02
N TRP A 282 3.10 -14.55 -20.25
CA TRP A 282 3.95 -14.38 -21.44
C TRP A 282 4.24 -12.91 -21.73
N GLU A 283 3.22 -12.08 -21.73
CA GLU A 283 3.40 -10.65 -21.99
C GLU A 283 4.20 -9.97 -20.86
N LEU A 284 4.01 -10.39 -19.62
CA LEU A 284 4.79 -9.90 -18.48
C LEU A 284 6.27 -10.31 -18.59
N LEU A 285 6.56 -11.54 -19.08
CA LEU A 285 7.92 -11.99 -19.40
C LEU A 285 8.56 -11.10 -20.46
N ARG A 286 7.85 -10.84 -21.57
CA ARG A 286 8.33 -9.95 -22.65
C ARG A 286 8.72 -8.58 -22.11
N ARG A 287 7.84 -8.00 -21.28
CA ARG A 287 8.07 -6.70 -20.63
C ARG A 287 9.31 -6.71 -19.72
N HIS A 288 9.50 -7.77 -18.93
CA HIS A 288 10.69 -7.88 -18.07
C HIS A 288 11.97 -8.08 -18.86
N CYS A 289 11.95 -8.87 -19.93
CA CYS A 289 13.09 -9.02 -20.83
C CYS A 289 13.46 -7.68 -21.48
N ALA A 290 12.47 -6.94 -21.98
CA ALA A 290 12.70 -5.60 -22.55
C ALA A 290 13.30 -4.62 -21.53
N LEU A 291 12.80 -4.59 -20.31
CA LEU A 291 13.32 -3.76 -19.21
C LEU A 291 14.76 -4.16 -18.80
N ALA A 292 15.10 -5.42 -18.93
CA ALA A 292 16.44 -5.94 -18.65
C ALA A 292 17.42 -5.79 -19.85
N GLY A 293 16.95 -5.24 -20.99
CA GLY A 293 17.76 -5.11 -22.21
C GLY A 293 18.05 -6.46 -22.90
N LEU A 294 17.25 -7.49 -22.62
CA LEU A 294 17.39 -8.82 -23.20
C LEU A 294 16.63 -8.92 -24.53
N PRO A 295 17.02 -9.85 -25.42
CA PRO A 295 16.26 -10.16 -26.62
C PRO A 295 14.83 -10.56 -26.29
N GLU A 296 13.91 -10.30 -27.22
CA GLU A 296 12.53 -10.72 -27.10
C GLU A 296 12.43 -12.25 -27.00
N PRO A 297 11.62 -12.79 -26.05
CA PRO A 297 11.44 -14.23 -25.90
C PRO A 297 10.91 -14.87 -27.19
N THR A 298 11.56 -15.94 -27.64
CA THR A 298 11.14 -16.69 -28.81
C THR A 298 9.92 -17.56 -28.50
N GLN A 299 9.08 -17.81 -29.51
CA GLN A 299 7.80 -18.48 -29.35
C GLN A 299 7.89 -19.93 -28.86
N ASP A 300 9.03 -20.57 -29.04
CA ASP A 300 9.33 -21.93 -28.55
C ASP A 300 9.36 -22.03 -27.01
N LEU A 301 9.55 -20.89 -26.32
CA LEU A 301 9.51 -20.81 -24.86
C LEU A 301 8.06 -20.67 -24.30
N TYR A 302 7.08 -20.33 -25.13
CA TYR A 302 5.69 -20.17 -24.71
C TYR A 302 5.09 -21.39 -24.00
N PRO A 303 5.32 -22.63 -24.45
CA PRO A 303 4.81 -23.82 -23.75
C PRO A 303 5.35 -23.98 -22.33
N ALA A 304 6.53 -23.44 -22.02
CA ALA A 304 7.06 -23.43 -20.66
C ALA A 304 6.27 -22.46 -19.76
N MET A 305 5.91 -21.27 -20.26
CA MET A 305 5.04 -20.33 -19.54
C MET A 305 3.62 -20.89 -19.39
N GLN A 306 3.10 -21.55 -20.42
CA GLN A 306 1.76 -22.18 -20.36
C GLN A 306 1.66 -23.22 -19.24
N ARG A 307 2.72 -24.01 -18.99
CA ARG A 307 2.76 -24.98 -17.87
C ARG A 307 2.74 -24.33 -16.49
N MET A 308 3.15 -23.07 -16.37
CA MET A 308 3.14 -22.29 -15.12
C MET A 308 1.87 -21.43 -14.97
N ALA A 309 1.02 -21.40 -15.99
CA ALA A 309 -0.26 -20.68 -15.94
C ALA A 309 -1.12 -21.21 -14.78
N GLY A 310 -1.78 -20.30 -14.06
CA GLY A 310 -2.57 -20.66 -12.87
C GLY A 310 -1.74 -20.88 -11.60
N ILE A 311 -0.39 -20.77 -11.68
CA ILE A 311 0.52 -20.90 -10.53
C ILE A 311 1.36 -19.63 -10.38
N VAL A 312 1.91 -19.13 -11.50
CA VAL A 312 2.77 -17.94 -11.52
C VAL A 312 1.94 -16.67 -11.26
N ALA A 313 2.45 -15.81 -10.41
CA ALA A 313 1.82 -14.55 -10.03
C ALA A 313 2.74 -13.35 -10.35
N PRO A 314 2.23 -12.12 -10.45
CA PRO A 314 3.06 -10.92 -10.66
C PRO A 314 4.18 -10.77 -9.62
N GLY A 315 3.92 -11.20 -8.38
CA GLY A 315 4.90 -11.18 -7.29
C GLY A 315 6.13 -12.06 -7.55
N ASP A 316 5.98 -13.16 -8.29
CA ASP A 316 7.08 -14.05 -8.65
C ASP A 316 8.03 -13.35 -9.64
N PHE A 317 7.47 -12.64 -10.63
CA PHE A 317 8.24 -11.80 -11.54
C PHE A 317 9.00 -10.70 -10.79
N ALA A 318 8.36 -10.05 -9.82
CA ALA A 318 9.02 -9.06 -8.98
C ALA A 318 10.14 -9.68 -8.12
N ALA A 319 9.98 -10.91 -7.63
CA ALA A 319 11.01 -11.65 -6.89
C ALA A 319 12.20 -11.96 -7.79
N VAL A 320 11.97 -12.51 -8.98
CA VAL A 320 13.00 -12.78 -9.97
C VAL A 320 13.72 -11.50 -10.42
N ALA A 321 12.98 -10.39 -10.63
CA ALA A 321 13.55 -9.10 -10.98
C ALA A 321 14.43 -8.51 -9.85
N ARG A 322 14.08 -8.73 -8.57
CA ARG A 322 14.96 -8.36 -7.45
C ARG A 322 16.23 -9.23 -7.42
N ARG A 323 16.08 -10.53 -7.62
CA ARG A 323 17.21 -11.48 -7.67
C ARG A 323 18.17 -11.20 -8.82
N SER A 324 17.66 -10.77 -9.99
CA SER A 324 18.50 -10.48 -11.17
C SER A 324 19.47 -9.31 -10.95
N ARG A 325 19.25 -8.46 -9.94
CA ARG A 325 20.20 -7.42 -9.53
C ARG A 325 21.49 -8.00 -8.95
N PHE A 326 21.44 -9.20 -8.39
CA PHE A 326 22.58 -9.88 -7.78
C PHE A 326 23.11 -11.02 -8.66
N GLN A 327 22.25 -11.59 -9.47
CA GLN A 327 22.60 -12.70 -10.37
C GLN A 327 22.02 -12.40 -11.75
N THR A 328 22.85 -11.90 -12.67
CA THR A 328 22.42 -11.55 -14.02
C THR A 328 21.79 -12.75 -14.72
N LEU A 329 20.60 -12.58 -15.24
CA LEU A 329 19.91 -13.56 -16.08
C LEU A 329 20.26 -13.26 -17.53
N ALA A 330 20.83 -14.23 -18.23
CA ALA A 330 21.41 -14.03 -19.56
C ALA A 330 20.36 -13.90 -20.68
N ASP A 331 19.23 -14.56 -20.53
CA ASP A 331 18.19 -14.65 -21.56
C ASP A 331 16.80 -14.96 -20.95
N ALA A 332 15.78 -15.04 -21.80
CA ALA A 332 14.42 -15.37 -21.41
C ALA A 332 14.27 -16.79 -20.83
N GLY A 333 15.11 -17.75 -21.28
CA GLY A 333 15.12 -19.11 -20.74
C GLY A 333 15.55 -19.13 -19.28
N ALA A 334 16.60 -18.36 -18.93
CA ALA A 334 17.06 -18.19 -17.55
C ALA A 334 15.96 -17.53 -16.66
N TRP A 335 15.18 -16.59 -17.20
CA TRP A 335 14.02 -16.02 -16.52
C TRP A 335 12.96 -17.07 -16.23
N ILE A 336 12.62 -17.91 -17.20
CA ILE A 336 11.62 -18.98 -17.05
C ILE A 336 12.06 -19.98 -15.97
N GLU A 337 13.34 -20.40 -15.98
CA GLU A 337 13.84 -21.30 -14.94
C GLU A 337 13.82 -20.67 -13.55
N ALA A 338 14.16 -19.38 -13.45
CA ALA A 338 14.06 -18.66 -12.18
C ALA A 338 12.61 -18.57 -11.68
N LEU A 339 11.64 -18.27 -12.58
CA LEU A 339 10.21 -18.26 -12.26
C LEU A 339 9.70 -19.64 -11.85
N ARG A 340 10.16 -20.70 -12.52
CA ARG A 340 9.83 -22.09 -12.14
C ARG A 340 10.32 -22.39 -10.72
N GLY A 341 11.53 -21.91 -10.37
CA GLY A 341 12.05 -22.01 -9.01
C GLY A 341 11.12 -21.35 -7.97
N GLU A 342 10.64 -20.13 -8.25
CA GLU A 342 9.69 -19.43 -7.34
C GLU A 342 8.35 -20.18 -7.25
N CYS A 343 7.82 -20.68 -8.37
CA CYS A 343 6.58 -21.47 -8.38
C CYS A 343 6.68 -22.75 -7.54
N ASN A 344 7.83 -23.44 -7.60
CA ASN A 344 8.05 -24.68 -6.86
C ASN A 344 8.15 -24.49 -5.32
N LEU A 345 8.36 -23.26 -4.86
CA LEU A 345 8.37 -22.92 -3.42
C LEU A 345 6.94 -22.76 -2.85
N LYS A 346 5.91 -22.73 -3.70
CA LYS A 346 4.53 -22.57 -3.25
C LYS A 346 3.97 -23.89 -2.69
N PRO A 347 3.30 -23.88 -1.54
CA PRO A 347 2.84 -25.12 -0.90
C PRO A 347 1.79 -25.89 -1.71
N ASP A 348 1.03 -25.22 -2.57
CA ASP A 348 0.00 -25.86 -3.41
C ASP A 348 0.54 -26.56 -4.66
N VAL A 349 1.85 -26.45 -4.92
CA VAL A 349 2.55 -27.11 -6.03
C VAL A 349 3.35 -28.34 -5.54
N ALA A 350 2.96 -28.91 -4.40
CA ALA A 350 3.55 -30.18 -3.99
C ALA A 350 3.34 -31.19 -5.11
N ALA A 351 4.41 -31.52 -5.83
CA ALA A 351 4.42 -32.60 -6.81
C ALA A 351 3.83 -33.85 -6.12
N PRO A 352 2.97 -34.62 -6.78
CA PRO A 352 2.55 -35.89 -6.24
C PRO A 352 3.82 -36.68 -5.95
N ILE A 353 4.12 -36.93 -4.67
CA ILE A 353 5.13 -37.89 -4.25
C ILE A 353 4.55 -39.26 -4.61
N GLY A 354 4.55 -39.57 -5.88
CA GLY A 354 4.25 -40.88 -6.39
C GLY A 354 5.47 -41.73 -6.24
N PHE A 355 5.52 -42.56 -5.23
CA PHE A 355 6.28 -43.79 -5.31
C PHE A 355 5.67 -44.64 -6.46
N LEU A 356 6.17 -44.48 -7.64
CA LEU A 356 6.02 -45.51 -8.67
C LEU A 356 6.81 -46.70 -8.18
N SER A 357 6.15 -47.59 -7.44
CA SER A 357 6.62 -48.95 -7.28
C SER A 357 6.73 -49.57 -8.71
N SER A 358 7.93 -49.73 -9.17
CA SER A 358 8.23 -50.62 -10.30
C SER A 358 7.84 -52.02 -9.89
N ILE A 359 6.63 -52.44 -10.23
CA ILE A 359 6.30 -53.88 -10.31
C ILE A 359 6.92 -54.34 -11.60
N ALA A 360 8.17 -54.78 -11.52
CA ALA A 360 8.78 -55.58 -12.52
C ALA A 360 8.00 -56.88 -12.64
N SER A 361 7.47 -57.12 -13.83
CA SER A 361 6.95 -58.41 -14.25
C SER A 361 8.04 -59.49 -14.11
N CYS A 362 7.79 -60.47 -13.28
CA CYS A 362 8.35 -61.81 -13.39
C CYS A 362 7.19 -62.80 -13.56
N ALA A 363 6.98 -63.28 -14.77
CA ALA A 363 6.65 -64.65 -15.12
C ALA A 363 6.37 -64.74 -16.62
#